data_3c1a53b776ee4435528a10f14940fa5d
#
_entry.id   3c1a53b776ee4435528a10f14940fa5d
#
_cell.length_a   1.000
_cell.length_b   1.000
_cell.length_c   1.000
_cell.angle_alpha   90.00
_cell.angle_beta   90.00
_cell.angle_gamma   90.00
#
_symmetry.space_group_name_H-M   'P 1'
#
loop_
_entity.id
_entity.type
_entity.pdbx_description
1 polymer ?
#
loop_
_entity_poly.entity_id
_entity_poly.type
_entity_poly.pdbx_seq_one_letter_code
_entity_poly.pdbx_strand_id
1 'polypeptide(L)'
;MVGEYVTTQANCDNRTTVEDGIGMAAYTMDSHNCQRVVIVKDGKAMVKNEGDAQIFGGLPYDISYRSITPKREECSNLLVPVCLSASHIAYGSIRMEPVFMLLGQSAAKAACLAIDGGVKVQEVDSREIKRMYDVDPLLDGTAADIVVDDSAITVDEKSDWKRIKANNGYGRSYFTLDPVRAERRMRFPFEVKDSGKYKVYTYYINLWNAGTKVTELEIFDGKQKQTVWLDAGKIEVKGQTSGEWVLLGEYDLSAENPGYV
;
A
#
# COMPACT_ATOMS: atom_id res chain seq x y z
N MET A 1 -7.74 -23.73 3.59
CA MET A 1 -6.80 -24.13 4.67
C MET A 1 -7.19 -23.39 5.94
N VAL A 2 -7.00 -23.97 7.12
CA VAL A 2 -7.03 -23.26 8.40
C VAL A 2 -5.58 -23.18 8.89
N GLY A 3 -4.99 -22.01 8.80
CA GLY A 3 -3.59 -21.78 9.13
C GLY A 3 -3.37 -21.30 10.56
N GLU A 4 -2.16 -20.81 10.82
CA GLU A 4 -1.77 -20.21 12.12
C GLU A 4 -2.63 -18.98 12.49
N TYR A 5 -3.15 -18.27 11.49
CA TYR A 5 -4.05 -17.13 11.64
C TYR A 5 -5.19 -17.21 10.61
N VAL A 6 -6.38 -16.80 10.99
CA VAL A 6 -7.53 -16.71 10.09
C VAL A 6 -7.86 -15.23 9.85
N THR A 7 -7.64 -14.74 8.64
CA THR A 7 -8.07 -13.39 8.26
C THR A 7 -9.60 -13.31 8.25
N THR A 8 -10.15 -12.30 8.91
CA THR A 8 -11.59 -12.12 9.09
C THR A 8 -12.04 -10.75 8.57
N GLN A 9 -13.34 -10.51 8.56
CA GLN A 9 -13.91 -9.20 8.25
C GLN A 9 -13.30 -8.08 9.10
N ALA A 10 -12.98 -8.34 10.36
CA ALA A 10 -12.40 -7.33 11.26
C ALA A 10 -11.04 -6.82 10.75
N ASN A 11 -10.28 -7.66 10.05
CA ASN A 11 -9.05 -7.24 9.39
C ASN A 11 -9.36 -6.38 8.16
N CYS A 12 -10.29 -6.81 7.32
CA CYS A 12 -10.70 -6.07 6.12
C CYS A 12 -11.25 -4.67 6.44
N ASP A 13 -11.90 -4.52 7.59
CA ASP A 13 -12.44 -3.23 8.08
C ASP A 13 -11.41 -2.40 8.87
N ASN A 14 -10.17 -2.86 9.00
CA ASN A 14 -9.14 -2.26 9.86
C ASN A 14 -9.53 -2.12 11.34
N ARG A 15 -10.51 -2.90 11.83
CA ARG A 15 -10.83 -3.01 13.26
C ARG A 15 -9.81 -3.84 14.04
N THR A 16 -9.14 -4.74 13.33
CA THR A 16 -8.03 -5.55 13.85
C THR A 16 -6.89 -5.47 12.86
N THR A 17 -5.74 -5.01 13.33
CA THR A 17 -4.50 -4.96 12.56
C THR A 17 -3.62 -6.16 12.89
N VAL A 18 -2.67 -6.48 12.01
CA VAL A 18 -1.68 -7.53 12.20
C VAL A 18 -0.28 -6.94 12.15
N GLU A 19 0.62 -7.48 12.97
CA GLU A 19 2.02 -7.00 13.05
C GLU A 19 2.90 -7.66 11.98
N ASP A 20 2.50 -8.83 11.50
CA ASP A 20 3.20 -9.69 10.56
C ASP A 20 2.68 -9.53 9.11
N GLY A 21 2.27 -8.33 8.73
CA GLY A 21 1.76 -8.05 7.39
C GLY A 21 2.81 -8.26 6.30
N ILE A 22 2.44 -9.00 5.25
CA ILE A 22 3.31 -9.34 4.10
C ILE A 22 2.77 -8.85 2.76
N GLY A 23 1.67 -8.15 2.78
CA GLY A 23 1.00 -7.58 1.62
C GLY A 23 -0.30 -6.93 2.02
N MET A 24 -0.90 -6.19 1.11
CA MET A 24 -2.15 -5.46 1.34
C MET A 24 -3.23 -5.88 0.36
N ALA A 25 -4.48 -5.81 0.81
CA ALA A 25 -5.67 -5.87 -0.03
C ALA A 25 -6.60 -4.68 0.29
N ALA A 26 -7.46 -4.31 -0.67
CA ALA A 26 -8.33 -3.14 -0.55
C ALA A 26 -9.67 -3.32 -1.27
N TYR A 27 -9.97 -4.52 -1.74
CA TYR A 27 -11.22 -4.76 -2.47
C TYR A 27 -12.40 -4.88 -1.50
N THR A 28 -13.60 -4.61 -2.00
CA THR A 28 -14.84 -4.87 -1.25
C THR A 28 -14.96 -6.35 -0.91
N MET A 29 -15.58 -6.67 0.21
CA MET A 29 -15.91 -8.05 0.54
C MET A 29 -17.14 -8.46 -0.30
N ASP A 30 -16.86 -9.09 -1.42
CA ASP A 30 -17.83 -9.47 -2.44
C ASP A 30 -17.96 -10.99 -2.56
N SER A 31 -19.17 -11.48 -2.47
CA SER A 31 -19.52 -12.89 -2.68
C SER A 31 -20.68 -12.99 -3.65
N HIS A 32 -20.50 -13.76 -4.71
CA HIS A 32 -21.57 -14.05 -5.67
C HIS A 32 -22.61 -15.00 -5.10
N ASN A 33 -23.78 -15.06 -5.77
CA ASN A 33 -24.83 -15.96 -5.40
C ASN A 33 -24.35 -17.43 -5.32
N CYS A 34 -24.59 -18.06 -4.19
CA CYS A 34 -24.22 -19.46 -3.98
C CYS A 34 -25.25 -20.42 -4.61
N GLN A 35 -26.53 -20.00 -4.64
CA GLN A 35 -27.61 -20.81 -5.22
C GLN A 35 -28.75 -19.96 -5.75
N ARG A 36 -29.57 -20.59 -6.57
CA ARG A 36 -30.83 -20.05 -7.09
C ARG A 36 -31.94 -21.02 -6.74
N VAL A 37 -32.97 -20.50 -6.07
CA VAL A 37 -34.13 -21.30 -5.68
C VAL A 37 -35.38 -20.74 -6.33
N VAL A 38 -36.30 -21.63 -6.71
CA VAL A 38 -37.63 -21.24 -7.19
C VAL A 38 -38.53 -21.06 -5.98
N ILE A 39 -39.11 -19.89 -5.83
CA ILE A 39 -40.09 -19.58 -4.81
C ILE A 39 -41.41 -19.23 -5.47
N VAL A 40 -42.51 -19.44 -4.75
CA VAL A 40 -43.85 -19.00 -5.21
C VAL A 40 -44.28 -17.86 -4.29
N LYS A 41 -44.51 -16.68 -4.87
CA LYS A 41 -44.99 -15.51 -4.17
C LYS A 41 -46.24 -15.00 -4.92
N ASP A 42 -47.36 -14.82 -4.20
CA ASP A 42 -48.63 -14.35 -4.75
C ASP A 42 -49.11 -15.22 -5.96
N GLY A 43 -48.92 -16.55 -5.88
CA GLY A 43 -49.28 -17.51 -6.93
C GLY A 43 -48.37 -17.49 -8.14
N LYS A 44 -47.31 -16.70 -8.19
CA LYS A 44 -46.34 -16.63 -9.30
C LYS A 44 -45.01 -17.25 -8.91
N ALA A 45 -44.52 -18.14 -9.79
CA ALA A 45 -43.16 -18.66 -9.61
C ALA A 45 -42.13 -17.60 -10.01
N MET A 46 -41.08 -17.43 -9.15
CA MET A 46 -39.99 -16.51 -9.38
C MET A 46 -38.67 -17.12 -8.89
N VAL A 47 -37.58 -16.70 -9.48
CA VAL A 47 -36.21 -17.09 -9.05
C VAL A 47 -35.73 -16.15 -7.98
N LYS A 48 -35.27 -16.70 -6.87
CA LYS A 48 -34.57 -15.99 -5.82
C LYS A 48 -33.10 -16.42 -5.79
N ASN A 49 -32.20 -15.46 -5.89
CA ASN A 49 -30.77 -15.70 -5.66
C ASN A 49 -30.47 -15.62 -4.17
N GLU A 50 -29.55 -16.46 -3.68
CA GLU A 50 -29.10 -16.50 -2.30
C GLU A 50 -27.59 -16.59 -2.19
N GLY A 51 -27.06 -16.10 -1.08
CA GLY A 51 -25.62 -16.13 -0.78
C GLY A 51 -24.82 -14.95 -1.34
N ASP A 52 -25.52 -13.96 -1.89
CA ASP A 52 -24.92 -12.69 -2.30
C ASP A 52 -24.57 -11.85 -1.06
N ALA A 53 -23.35 -11.33 -1.01
CA ALA A 53 -22.90 -10.39 0.00
C ALA A 53 -21.98 -9.35 -0.63
N GLN A 54 -22.29 -8.09 -0.43
CA GLN A 54 -21.45 -6.97 -0.88
C GLN A 54 -21.29 -5.99 0.29
N ILE A 55 -20.13 -6.07 0.94
CA ILE A 55 -19.76 -5.18 2.03
C ILE A 55 -18.63 -4.31 1.53
N PHE A 56 -18.89 -3.02 1.44
CA PHE A 56 -17.86 -2.09 0.98
C PHE A 56 -16.68 -2.11 1.94
N GLY A 57 -15.51 -2.39 1.39
CA GLY A 57 -14.24 -2.29 2.10
C GLY A 57 -13.88 -0.82 2.31
N GLY A 58 -13.10 -0.58 3.33
CA GLY A 58 -12.57 0.74 3.64
C GLY A 58 -11.20 0.96 3.02
N LEU A 59 -10.28 1.36 3.86
CA LEU A 59 -8.86 1.56 3.51
C LEU A 59 -8.16 0.22 3.31
N PRO A 60 -7.00 0.20 2.61
CA PRO A 60 -6.15 -0.96 2.53
C PRO A 60 -5.86 -1.57 3.90
N TYR A 61 -5.83 -2.89 3.97
CA TYR A 61 -5.53 -3.65 5.18
C TYR A 61 -4.42 -4.66 4.93
N ASP A 62 -3.66 -4.98 5.97
CA ASP A 62 -2.57 -5.94 5.90
C ASP A 62 -3.06 -7.38 5.93
N ILE A 63 -2.41 -8.25 5.16
CA ILE A 63 -2.59 -9.69 5.20
C ILE A 63 -1.47 -10.29 6.02
N SER A 64 -1.83 -11.02 7.08
CA SER A 64 -0.88 -11.68 7.98
C SER A 64 -0.10 -12.79 7.27
N TYR A 65 1.21 -12.87 7.55
CA TYR A 65 2.06 -13.99 7.13
C TYR A 65 1.50 -15.33 7.60
N ARG A 66 1.01 -15.39 8.84
CA ARG A 66 0.42 -16.60 9.42
C ARG A 66 -0.86 -17.04 8.71
N SER A 67 -1.47 -16.20 7.87
CA SER A 67 -2.61 -16.62 7.04
C SER A 67 -2.20 -17.51 5.86
N ILE A 68 -0.94 -17.44 5.41
CA ILE A 68 -0.43 -18.28 4.32
C ILE A 68 0.37 -19.48 4.83
N THR A 69 0.59 -19.60 6.13
CA THR A 69 1.27 -20.74 6.76
C THR A 69 0.26 -21.72 7.37
N PRO A 70 0.40 -23.04 7.12
CA PRO A 70 -0.36 -24.05 7.85
C PRO A 70 0.06 -24.07 9.32
N LYS A 71 -0.70 -24.75 10.15
CA LYS A 71 -0.30 -24.98 11.53
C LYS A 71 0.99 -25.78 11.56
N ARG A 72 1.87 -25.45 12.50
CA ARG A 72 3.22 -26.04 12.61
C ARG A 72 3.20 -27.56 12.76
N GLU A 73 2.22 -28.10 13.45
CA GLU A 73 2.03 -29.54 13.66
C GLU A 73 1.53 -30.28 12.42
N GLU A 74 0.93 -29.55 11.45
CA GLU A 74 0.41 -30.15 10.23
C GLU A 74 1.43 -30.17 9.10
N CYS A 75 2.14 -29.03 8.88
CA CYS A 75 3.14 -28.93 7.82
C CYS A 75 4.12 -27.78 8.09
N SER A 76 5.42 -28.04 8.01
CA SER A 76 6.47 -27.09 8.35
C SER A 76 7.21 -26.49 7.15
N ASN A 77 6.86 -26.87 5.91
CA ASN A 77 7.56 -26.48 4.68
C ASN A 77 6.60 -26.12 3.53
N LEU A 78 5.39 -25.65 3.86
CA LEU A 78 4.37 -25.27 2.88
C LEU A 78 3.95 -23.81 3.08
N LEU A 79 3.80 -23.07 1.99
CA LEU A 79 3.20 -21.75 1.94
C LEU A 79 2.02 -21.74 0.96
N VAL A 80 0.90 -21.14 1.34
CA VAL A 80 -0.36 -21.23 0.61
C VAL A 80 -0.89 -19.82 0.29
N PRO A 81 -0.35 -19.14 -0.74
CA PRO A 81 -0.70 -17.76 -1.03
C PRO A 81 -2.09 -17.57 -1.64
N VAL A 82 -2.66 -18.59 -2.30
CA VAL A 82 -3.98 -18.50 -2.97
C VAL A 82 -5.09 -19.00 -2.07
N CYS A 83 -4.98 -20.26 -1.59
CA CYS A 83 -5.98 -20.87 -0.72
C CYS A 83 -5.67 -20.60 0.77
N LEU A 84 -5.31 -19.35 1.07
CA LEU A 84 -4.90 -18.93 2.39
C LEU A 84 -6.01 -19.07 3.45
N SER A 85 -5.62 -18.92 4.70
CA SER A 85 -6.53 -19.02 5.86
C SER A 85 -7.34 -17.74 6.04
N ALA A 86 -8.56 -17.75 5.57
CA ALA A 86 -9.49 -16.63 5.68
C ALA A 86 -10.93 -17.10 5.87
N SER A 87 -11.75 -16.29 6.54
CA SER A 87 -13.19 -16.49 6.55
C SER A 87 -13.76 -16.29 5.16
N HIS A 88 -14.93 -16.87 4.87
CA HIS A 88 -15.59 -16.72 3.56
C HIS A 88 -15.72 -15.23 3.16
N ILE A 89 -16.18 -14.38 4.05
CA ILE A 89 -16.40 -12.97 3.76
C ILE A 89 -15.07 -12.21 3.52
N ALA A 90 -14.03 -12.49 4.31
CA ALA A 90 -12.72 -11.89 4.11
C ALA A 90 -12.07 -12.36 2.79
N TYR A 91 -12.24 -13.62 2.46
CA TYR A 91 -11.75 -14.16 1.19
C TYR A 91 -12.38 -13.46 -0.02
N GLY A 92 -13.63 -13.02 0.08
CA GLY A 92 -14.29 -12.20 -0.94
C GLY A 92 -13.55 -10.91 -1.28
N SER A 93 -12.78 -10.35 -0.35
CA SER A 93 -11.90 -9.20 -0.57
C SER A 93 -10.49 -9.60 -1.03
N ILE A 94 -9.94 -10.68 -0.49
CA ILE A 94 -8.55 -11.09 -0.73
C ILE A 94 -8.38 -11.73 -2.11
N ARG A 95 -9.40 -12.38 -2.64
CA ARG A 95 -9.37 -13.26 -3.83
C ARG A 95 -9.01 -12.57 -5.16
N MET A 96 -8.60 -11.34 -5.14
CA MET A 96 -8.17 -10.60 -6.34
C MET A 96 -6.80 -11.09 -6.80
N GLU A 97 -6.65 -11.31 -8.11
CA GLU A 97 -5.43 -11.82 -8.71
C GLU A 97 -4.18 -10.99 -8.36
N PRO A 98 -4.20 -9.65 -8.36
CA PRO A 98 -3.05 -8.87 -7.93
C PRO A 98 -2.62 -9.14 -6.50
N VAL A 99 -3.58 -9.41 -5.60
CA VAL A 99 -3.29 -9.79 -4.20
C VAL A 99 -2.59 -11.14 -4.15
N PHE A 100 -3.05 -12.11 -4.92
CA PHE A 100 -2.39 -13.43 -5.00
C PHE A 100 -0.99 -13.35 -5.58
N MET A 101 -0.76 -12.46 -6.56
CA MET A 101 0.57 -12.23 -7.12
C MET A 101 1.52 -11.66 -6.05
N LEU A 102 1.06 -10.67 -5.29
CA LEU A 102 1.81 -10.09 -4.18
C LEU A 102 2.11 -11.12 -3.08
N LEU A 103 1.11 -11.91 -2.69
CA LEU A 103 1.30 -12.98 -1.71
C LEU A 103 2.23 -14.09 -2.23
N GLY A 104 2.23 -14.36 -3.53
CA GLY A 104 3.16 -15.26 -4.20
C GLY A 104 4.61 -14.78 -4.10
N GLN A 105 4.86 -13.49 -4.33
CA GLN A 105 6.18 -12.89 -4.14
C GLN A 105 6.64 -12.99 -2.68
N SER A 106 5.77 -12.65 -1.74
CA SER A 106 6.05 -12.76 -0.30
C SER A 106 6.33 -14.20 0.12
N ALA A 107 5.55 -15.16 -0.40
CA ALA A 107 5.78 -16.58 -0.16
C ALA A 107 7.12 -17.07 -0.71
N ALA A 108 7.51 -16.63 -1.92
CA ALA A 108 8.81 -16.96 -2.50
C ALA A 108 9.97 -16.44 -1.65
N LYS A 109 9.88 -15.17 -1.20
CA LYS A 109 10.89 -14.61 -0.29
C LYS A 109 10.95 -15.35 1.03
N ALA A 110 9.80 -15.68 1.62
CA ALA A 110 9.73 -16.47 2.85
C ALA A 110 10.37 -17.87 2.67
N ALA A 111 10.14 -18.51 1.53
CA ALA A 111 10.75 -19.80 1.22
C ALA A 111 12.28 -19.71 1.14
N CYS A 112 12.83 -18.67 0.48
CA CYS A 112 14.27 -18.43 0.47
C CYS A 112 14.82 -18.23 1.88
N LEU A 113 14.18 -17.35 2.69
CA LEU A 113 14.59 -17.11 4.07
C LEU A 113 14.57 -18.39 4.93
N ALA A 114 13.55 -19.24 4.75
CA ALA A 114 13.44 -20.51 5.44
C ALA A 114 14.57 -21.48 5.05
N ILE A 115 14.88 -21.57 3.75
CA ILE A 115 15.95 -22.44 3.21
C ILE A 115 17.31 -21.94 3.69
N ASP A 116 17.61 -20.65 3.52
CA ASP A 116 18.89 -20.04 3.88
C ASP A 116 19.15 -20.13 5.40
N GLY A 117 18.10 -19.93 6.19
CA GLY A 117 18.15 -20.05 7.65
C GLY A 117 18.07 -21.48 8.20
N GLY A 118 17.73 -22.47 7.37
CA GLY A 118 17.49 -23.84 7.81
C GLY A 118 16.34 -23.96 8.82
N VAL A 119 15.33 -23.09 8.70
CA VAL A 119 14.20 -23.00 9.66
C VAL A 119 12.89 -23.43 9.01
N LYS A 120 11.88 -23.68 9.84
CA LYS A 120 10.50 -23.92 9.36
C LYS A 120 9.89 -22.64 8.83
N VAL A 121 8.92 -22.75 7.92
CA VAL A 121 8.24 -21.56 7.37
C VAL A 121 7.56 -20.72 8.46
N GLN A 122 7.10 -21.32 9.55
CA GLN A 122 6.50 -20.61 10.69
C GLN A 122 7.52 -19.86 11.56
N GLU A 123 8.82 -20.07 11.35
CA GLU A 123 9.92 -19.41 12.09
C GLU A 123 10.56 -18.27 11.31
N VAL A 124 10.12 -18.04 10.07
CA VAL A 124 10.60 -16.92 9.25
C VAL A 124 10.13 -15.61 9.85
N ASP A 125 11.07 -14.66 9.99
CA ASP A 125 10.74 -13.30 10.41
C ASP A 125 10.06 -12.52 9.28
N SER A 126 8.77 -12.28 9.40
CA SER A 126 7.97 -11.55 8.42
C SER A 126 8.46 -10.11 8.18
N ARG A 127 9.19 -9.51 9.14
CA ARG A 127 9.78 -8.18 8.97
C ARG A 127 10.81 -8.13 7.85
N GLU A 128 11.54 -9.24 7.63
CA GLU A 128 12.49 -9.33 6.51
C GLU A 128 11.76 -9.36 5.15
N ILE A 129 10.56 -9.94 5.10
CA ILE A 129 9.71 -9.91 3.89
C ILE A 129 9.24 -8.49 3.64
N LYS A 130 8.76 -7.79 4.67
CA LYS A 130 8.33 -6.40 4.56
C LYS A 130 9.48 -5.50 4.12
N ARG A 131 10.66 -5.65 4.71
CA ARG A 131 11.86 -4.88 4.36
C ARG A 131 12.23 -5.00 2.88
N MET A 132 11.97 -6.13 2.24
CA MET A 132 12.18 -6.29 0.80
C MET A 132 11.37 -5.24 -0.01
N TYR A 133 10.12 -5.02 0.36
CA TYR A 133 9.27 -4.01 -0.29
C TYR A 133 9.62 -2.58 0.09
N ASP A 134 10.13 -2.36 1.32
CA ASP A 134 10.59 -1.04 1.75
C ASP A 134 11.88 -0.63 1.01
N VAL A 135 12.74 -1.60 0.68
CA VAL A 135 14.00 -1.37 -0.04
C VAL A 135 13.79 -1.25 -1.56
N ASP A 136 12.93 -2.07 -2.13
CA ASP A 136 12.63 -2.08 -3.56
C ASP A 136 11.12 -2.22 -3.77
N PRO A 137 10.35 -1.11 -3.70
CA PRO A 137 8.89 -1.14 -3.77
C PRO A 137 8.33 -1.74 -5.05
N LEU A 138 9.07 -1.66 -6.15
CA LEU A 138 8.66 -2.21 -7.43
C LEU A 138 9.22 -3.61 -7.68
N LEU A 139 10.19 -4.06 -6.87
CA LEU A 139 10.89 -5.35 -6.99
C LEU A 139 11.49 -5.59 -8.40
N ASP A 140 11.85 -4.52 -9.08
CA ASP A 140 12.41 -4.55 -10.42
C ASP A 140 13.90 -4.15 -10.48
N GLY A 141 14.51 -3.92 -9.31
CA GLY A 141 15.89 -3.50 -9.17
C GLY A 141 16.11 -2.02 -9.45
N THR A 142 15.06 -1.23 -9.59
CA THR A 142 15.12 0.24 -9.77
C THR A 142 14.73 0.97 -8.48
N ALA A 143 15.09 0.39 -7.32
CA ALA A 143 14.80 0.97 -6.03
C ALA A 143 15.28 2.41 -5.92
N ALA A 144 14.46 3.26 -5.34
CA ALA A 144 14.90 4.60 -4.96
C ALA A 144 15.91 4.51 -3.80
N ASP A 145 17.01 5.26 -3.88
CA ASP A 145 17.97 5.32 -2.78
C ASP A 145 17.32 5.84 -1.49
N ILE A 146 16.39 6.78 -1.63
CA ILE A 146 15.69 7.43 -0.52
C ILE A 146 14.22 7.66 -0.90
N VAL A 147 13.33 7.25 -0.03
CA VAL A 147 11.90 7.59 -0.09
C VAL A 147 11.49 8.32 1.18
N VAL A 148 10.95 9.51 1.02
CA VAL A 148 10.38 10.29 2.13
C VAL A 148 8.88 10.43 1.89
N ASP A 149 8.12 9.65 2.63
CA ASP A 149 6.66 9.66 2.59
C ASP A 149 6.09 10.57 3.70
N ASP A 150 4.84 11.01 3.56
CA ASP A 150 4.17 11.85 4.56
C ASP A 150 4.12 11.21 5.96
N SER A 151 4.15 9.88 6.03
CA SER A 151 4.21 9.14 7.28
C SER A 151 5.43 9.46 8.14
N ALA A 152 6.55 9.86 7.51
CA ALA A 152 7.78 10.27 8.19
C ALA A 152 7.76 11.73 8.68
N ILE A 153 6.75 12.52 8.30
CA ILE A 153 6.66 13.95 8.61
C ILE A 153 5.83 14.16 9.87
N THR A 154 6.41 14.81 10.86
CA THR A 154 5.66 15.24 12.04
C THR A 154 5.13 16.66 11.82
N VAL A 155 3.85 16.84 12.03
CA VAL A 155 3.16 18.14 11.89
C VAL A 155 2.68 18.58 13.26
N ASP A 156 2.89 19.86 13.58
CA ASP A 156 2.36 20.47 14.82
C ASP A 156 0.81 20.35 14.81
N GLU A 157 0.23 20.01 15.97
CA GLU A 157 -1.23 19.91 16.15
C GLU A 157 -1.95 21.24 15.84
N LYS A 158 -1.27 22.37 15.93
CA LYS A 158 -1.79 23.70 15.56
C LYS A 158 -1.64 24.00 14.07
N SER A 159 -1.07 23.09 13.30
CA SER A 159 -0.91 23.26 11.86
C SER A 159 -2.27 23.19 11.14
N ASP A 160 -2.40 23.98 10.08
CA ASP A 160 -3.55 23.89 9.18
C ASP A 160 -3.50 22.65 8.26
N TRP A 161 -2.34 21.95 8.23
CA TRP A 161 -2.17 20.71 7.49
C TRP A 161 -2.88 19.56 8.17
N LYS A 162 -3.67 18.82 7.40
CA LYS A 162 -4.39 17.63 7.88
C LYS A 162 -3.90 16.40 7.14
N ARG A 163 -3.52 15.38 7.90
CA ARG A 163 -3.22 14.06 7.32
C ARG A 163 -4.52 13.34 7.06
N ILE A 164 -4.75 12.99 5.81
CA ILE A 164 -5.92 12.23 5.36
C ILE A 164 -5.46 10.79 5.09
N LYS A 165 -6.12 9.84 5.74
CA LYS A 165 -5.95 8.42 5.39
C LYS A 165 -6.63 8.19 4.05
N ALA A 166 -5.91 7.60 3.11
CA ALA A 166 -6.38 7.37 1.76
C ALA A 166 -5.70 6.15 1.14
N ASN A 167 -6.33 5.60 0.14
CA ASN A 167 -5.84 4.45 -0.61
C ASN A 167 -5.34 4.80 -2.02
N ASN A 168 -5.18 6.08 -2.30
CA ASN A 168 -4.76 6.60 -3.60
C ASN A 168 -3.44 7.41 -3.53
N GLY A 169 -2.73 7.36 -2.40
CA GLY A 169 -1.38 7.91 -2.25
C GLY A 169 -0.32 6.87 -2.59
N TYR A 170 0.95 7.26 -2.50
CA TYR A 170 2.08 6.33 -2.50
C TYR A 170 2.02 5.45 -1.25
N GLY A 171 1.86 6.08 -0.07
CA GLY A 171 1.61 5.42 1.20
C GLY A 171 0.10 5.32 1.51
N ARG A 172 -0.22 5.20 2.80
CA ARG A 172 -1.60 5.07 3.31
C ARG A 172 -2.24 6.41 3.65
N SER A 173 -1.58 7.51 3.41
CA SER A 173 -2.06 8.85 3.71
C SER A 173 -1.42 9.89 2.81
N TYR A 174 -1.93 11.09 2.88
CA TYR A 174 -1.33 12.29 2.32
C TYR A 174 -1.75 13.51 3.15
N PHE A 175 -1.01 14.60 3.02
CA PHE A 175 -1.40 15.85 3.64
C PHE A 175 -2.28 16.68 2.72
N THR A 176 -3.27 17.33 3.30
CA THR A 176 -4.10 18.32 2.63
C THR A 176 -4.13 19.63 3.42
N LEU A 177 -4.38 20.71 2.72
CA LEU A 177 -4.51 22.05 3.28
C LEU A 177 -5.80 22.68 2.77
N ASP A 178 -6.47 23.46 3.61
CA ASP A 178 -7.59 24.26 3.19
C ASP A 178 -7.09 25.34 2.20
N PRO A 179 -7.59 25.40 0.96
CA PRO A 179 -7.11 26.31 -0.08
C PRO A 179 -7.29 27.80 0.25
N VAL A 180 -8.09 28.15 1.22
CA VAL A 180 -8.35 29.54 1.62
C VAL A 180 -7.17 30.21 2.34
N ARG A 181 -6.12 29.44 2.72
CA ARG A 181 -4.96 29.94 3.47
C ARG A 181 -3.64 29.64 2.77
N ALA A 182 -3.46 30.20 1.60
CA ALA A 182 -2.56 29.78 0.53
C ALA A 182 -1.02 29.95 0.74
N GLU A 183 -0.50 30.35 1.87
CA GLU A 183 0.95 30.55 2.05
C GLU A 183 1.61 29.52 2.99
N ARG A 184 1.10 28.31 3.04
CA ARG A 184 1.64 27.26 3.90
C ARG A 184 2.51 26.32 3.10
N ARG A 185 3.72 26.08 3.60
CA ARG A 185 4.67 25.11 3.01
C ARG A 185 4.83 23.93 3.94
N MET A 186 5.00 22.76 3.35
CA MET A 186 5.41 21.54 4.05
C MET A 186 6.78 21.15 3.53
N ARG A 187 7.63 20.69 4.43
CA ARG A 187 8.99 20.31 4.09
C ARG A 187 9.17 18.82 4.28
N PHE A 188 9.75 18.18 3.26
CA PHE A 188 10.14 16.78 3.24
C PHE A 188 11.67 16.72 3.28
N PRO A 189 12.28 16.63 4.46
CA PRO A 189 13.73 16.57 4.59
C PRO A 189 14.27 15.22 4.14
N PHE A 190 15.44 15.21 3.53
CA PHE A 190 16.17 14.01 3.17
C PHE A 190 17.67 14.15 3.45
N GLU A 191 18.30 13.00 3.68
CA GLU A 191 19.76 12.88 3.84
C GLU A 191 20.25 11.81 2.88
N VAL A 192 21.32 12.08 2.13
CA VAL A 192 21.96 11.11 1.26
C VAL A 192 23.13 10.47 1.99
N LYS A 193 23.33 9.18 1.79
CA LYS A 193 24.45 8.45 2.37
C LYS A 193 25.78 8.81 1.70
N ASP A 194 25.75 8.92 0.38
CA ASP A 194 26.90 9.21 -0.44
C ASP A 194 26.66 10.51 -1.23
N SER A 195 27.67 11.38 -1.30
CA SER A 195 27.57 12.60 -2.11
C SER A 195 27.62 12.26 -3.60
N GLY A 196 26.76 12.88 -4.42
CA GLY A 196 26.70 12.59 -5.85
C GLY A 196 25.52 13.25 -6.56
N LYS A 197 25.34 12.87 -7.81
CA LYS A 197 24.19 13.29 -8.62
C LYS A 197 22.99 12.39 -8.37
N TYR A 198 21.89 13.02 -8.01
CA TYR A 198 20.63 12.34 -7.74
C TYR A 198 19.51 12.91 -8.60
N LYS A 199 18.66 12.03 -9.08
CA LYS A 199 17.37 12.42 -9.66
C LYS A 199 16.34 12.52 -8.56
N VAL A 200 15.71 13.67 -8.41
CA VAL A 200 14.67 13.92 -7.41
C VAL A 200 13.31 13.82 -8.07
N TYR A 201 12.43 13.03 -7.48
CA TYR A 201 11.06 12.81 -7.96
C TYR A 201 10.07 13.21 -6.89
N THR A 202 8.86 13.52 -7.31
CA THR A 202 7.67 13.58 -6.44
C THR A 202 6.63 12.61 -6.93
N TYR A 203 5.88 12.00 -6.01
CA TYR A 203 4.73 11.18 -6.37
C TYR A 203 3.50 12.07 -6.50
N TYR A 204 3.03 12.27 -7.72
CA TYR A 204 1.81 13.01 -8.00
C TYR A 204 0.60 12.11 -7.82
N ILE A 205 -0.32 12.51 -6.95
CA ILE A 205 -1.58 11.82 -6.71
C ILE A 205 -2.63 12.42 -7.64
N ASN A 206 -3.29 11.61 -8.45
CA ASN A 206 -4.41 12.06 -9.29
C ASN A 206 -5.68 12.19 -8.44
N LEU A 207 -5.91 13.37 -7.89
CA LEU A 207 -7.13 13.69 -7.17
C LEU A 207 -8.14 14.30 -8.14
N TRP A 208 -9.22 13.59 -8.41
CA TRP A 208 -10.29 13.93 -9.38
C TRP A 208 -10.89 15.34 -9.21
N ASN A 209 -10.69 15.99 -8.05
CA ASN A 209 -11.20 17.33 -7.73
C ASN A 209 -10.14 18.21 -7.07
N ALA A 210 -8.86 18.01 -7.32
CA ALA A 210 -7.84 18.90 -6.81
C ALA A 210 -8.00 20.29 -7.42
N GLY A 211 -8.31 21.27 -6.59
CA GLY A 211 -8.49 22.64 -7.03
C GLY A 211 -7.20 23.32 -7.52
N THR A 212 -6.05 22.77 -7.15
CA THR A 212 -4.74 23.31 -7.49
C THR A 212 -4.23 22.66 -8.77
N LYS A 213 -4.14 23.43 -9.85
CA LYS A 213 -3.61 22.99 -11.13
C LYS A 213 -2.08 23.05 -11.20
N VAL A 214 -1.48 23.96 -10.45
CA VAL A 214 -0.04 24.20 -10.44
C VAL A 214 0.45 24.25 -9.01
N THR A 215 1.45 23.44 -8.68
CA THR A 215 2.10 23.39 -7.36
C THR A 215 3.52 23.90 -7.48
N GLU A 216 3.91 24.82 -6.61
CA GLU A 216 5.29 25.27 -6.45
C GLU A 216 6.03 24.32 -5.52
N LEU A 217 7.15 23.77 -5.98
CA LEU A 217 8.05 22.93 -5.22
C LEU A 217 9.42 23.62 -5.12
N GLU A 218 9.93 23.80 -3.90
CA GLU A 218 11.26 24.30 -3.64
C GLU A 218 12.17 23.13 -3.28
N ILE A 219 13.19 22.89 -4.08
CA ILE A 219 14.21 21.89 -3.81
C ILE A 219 15.44 22.59 -3.26
N PHE A 220 15.88 22.20 -2.06
CA PHE A 220 17.13 22.64 -1.44
C PHE A 220 18.12 21.48 -1.45
N ASP A 221 19.24 21.65 -2.14
CA ASP A 221 20.27 20.64 -2.32
C ASP A 221 21.34 20.63 -1.20
N GLY A 222 21.11 21.39 -0.14
CA GLY A 222 22.08 21.62 0.94
C GLY A 222 22.92 22.89 0.75
N LYS A 223 22.84 23.56 -0.42
CA LYS A 223 23.59 24.79 -0.75
C LYS A 223 22.71 25.84 -1.43
N GLN A 224 21.91 25.41 -2.39
CA GLN A 224 21.10 26.30 -3.24
C GLN A 224 19.64 25.85 -3.22
N LYS A 225 18.76 26.81 -3.45
CA LYS A 225 17.33 26.58 -3.64
C LYS A 225 16.97 26.70 -5.10
N GLN A 226 16.18 25.76 -5.59
CA GLN A 226 15.63 25.80 -6.94
C GLN A 226 14.13 25.62 -6.84
N THR A 227 13.38 26.37 -7.65
CA THR A 227 11.92 26.27 -7.73
C THR A 227 11.52 25.53 -8.97
N VAL A 228 10.67 24.52 -8.80
CA VAL A 228 10.06 23.74 -9.87
C VAL A 228 8.54 23.88 -9.80
N TRP A 229 7.91 24.07 -10.94
CA TRP A 229 6.46 24.18 -11.04
C TRP A 229 5.87 22.89 -11.59
N LEU A 230 5.08 22.22 -10.77
CA LEU A 230 4.36 21.01 -11.15
C LEU A 230 2.99 21.39 -11.69
N ASP A 231 2.77 21.21 -12.99
CA ASP A 231 1.50 21.45 -13.65
C ASP A 231 0.73 20.14 -13.80
N ALA A 232 -0.29 19.96 -12.96
CA ALA A 232 -1.14 18.78 -12.95
C ALA A 232 -1.78 18.47 -14.33
N GLY A 233 -2.04 19.50 -15.13
CA GLY A 233 -2.61 19.33 -16.47
C GLY A 233 -1.65 18.73 -17.50
N LYS A 234 -0.36 18.66 -17.17
CA LYS A 234 0.69 18.08 -18.02
C LYS A 234 1.16 16.69 -17.55
N ILE A 235 0.63 16.20 -16.42
CA ILE A 235 1.01 14.90 -15.88
C ILE A 235 0.05 13.86 -16.43
N GLU A 236 0.60 12.91 -17.16
CA GLU A 236 -0.12 11.75 -17.64
C GLU A 236 0.20 10.57 -16.72
N VAL A 237 -0.81 10.09 -15.99
CA VAL A 237 -0.68 8.89 -15.16
C VAL A 237 -0.68 7.68 -16.09
N LYS A 238 0.46 6.99 -16.15
CA LYS A 238 0.65 5.80 -16.97
C LYS A 238 0.23 4.55 -16.21
N GLY A 239 -0.55 3.72 -16.86
CA GLY A 239 -1.05 2.48 -16.26
C GLY A 239 -2.29 2.67 -15.38
N GLN A 240 -2.56 1.69 -14.53
CA GLN A 240 -3.72 1.67 -13.62
C GLN A 240 -3.33 2.00 -12.17
N THR A 241 -2.46 2.97 -12.00
CA THR A 241 -2.00 3.42 -10.68
C THR A 241 -2.78 4.66 -10.24
N SER A 242 -2.78 4.93 -8.95
CA SER A 242 -3.44 6.11 -8.37
C SER A 242 -2.65 7.41 -8.58
N GLY A 243 -1.42 7.33 -9.05
CA GLY A 243 -0.54 8.46 -9.28
C GLY A 243 0.65 8.13 -10.18
N GLU A 244 1.56 9.09 -10.32
CA GLU A 244 2.74 8.98 -11.18
C GLU A 244 3.96 9.59 -10.49
N TRP A 245 5.15 8.98 -10.69
CA TRP A 245 6.41 9.57 -10.31
C TRP A 245 6.83 10.63 -11.33
N VAL A 246 6.96 11.86 -10.88
CA VAL A 246 7.33 13.00 -11.73
C VAL A 246 8.74 13.45 -11.37
N LEU A 247 9.63 13.44 -12.36
CA LEU A 247 11.00 13.93 -12.22
C LEU A 247 10.99 15.46 -12.02
N LEU A 248 11.55 15.92 -10.91
CA LEU A 248 11.74 17.34 -10.60
C LEU A 248 13.05 17.89 -11.14
N GLY A 249 14.06 17.05 -11.28
CA GLY A 249 15.38 17.44 -11.81
C GLY A 249 16.52 16.53 -11.32
N GLU A 250 17.73 16.90 -11.73
CA GLU A 250 18.98 16.31 -11.25
C GLU A 250 19.73 17.33 -10.39
N TYR A 251 20.20 16.89 -9.21
CA TYR A 251 20.83 17.74 -8.22
C TYR A 251 22.11 17.10 -7.69
N ASP A 252 23.12 17.92 -7.40
CA ASP A 252 24.34 17.48 -6.71
C ASP A 252 24.08 17.51 -5.20
N LEU A 253 23.75 16.36 -4.64
CA LEU A 253 23.46 16.23 -3.19
C LEU A 253 24.71 15.85 -2.41
N SER A 254 24.78 16.30 -1.15
CA SER A 254 25.94 16.09 -0.28
C SER A 254 25.52 15.34 0.98
N ALA A 255 26.30 14.33 1.35
CA ALA A 255 26.12 13.60 2.61
C ALA A 255 26.33 14.47 3.86
N GLU A 256 27.04 15.60 3.71
CA GLU A 256 27.31 16.52 4.82
C GLU A 256 26.22 17.58 5.03
N ASN A 257 25.40 17.82 4.00
CA ASN A 257 24.40 18.89 4.01
C ASN A 257 23.01 18.34 3.65
N PRO A 258 22.14 18.11 4.63
CA PRO A 258 20.78 17.66 4.38
C PRO A 258 20.00 18.57 3.44
N GLY A 259 19.22 17.96 2.57
CA GLY A 259 18.33 18.66 1.65
C GLY A 259 16.86 18.56 2.04
N TYR A 260 16.00 19.18 1.25
CA TYR A 260 14.55 19.01 1.34
C TYR A 260 13.83 19.37 0.05
N VAL A 261 12.64 18.89 -0.05
CA VAL A 261 11.62 19.36 -0.99
C VAL A 261 10.50 20.03 -0.23
#